data_0be5997682b5e60e2566ad24932c5ff6
#
_entry.id   0be5997682b5e60e2566ad24932c5ff6
#
_cell.length_a   1.000
_cell.length_b   1.000
_cell.length_c   1.000
_cell.angle_alpha   90.00
_cell.angle_beta   90.00
_cell.angle_gamma   90.00
#
_symmetry.space_group_name_H-M   'P 1'
#
loop_
_entity.id
_entity.type
_entity.pdbx_description
1 polymer ?
#
loop_
_entity_poly.entity_id
_entity_poly.type
_entity_poly.pdbx_seq_one_letter_code
_entity_poly.pdbx_strand_id
1 'polypeptide(L)'
;SPMRYSSNTATLHTDGSLLPKRKLAWASWNYHSAKQKEKATLTYNMNILSHIESNSDVLVTLNDAGEIDPEKILKTVHYEHPIFNHEMMLSQNRHAEISGVNRTHYCGAYWHYGFHEDGVVSALNVCKGFGVSL
;
A
#
# COMPACT_ATOMS: atom_id res chain seq x y z
N SER A 1 17.76 -10.58 6.18
CA SER A 1 17.59 -9.65 5.06
C SER A 1 17.41 -8.24 5.61
N PRO A 2 18.11 -7.23 5.08
CA PRO A 2 17.89 -5.84 5.49
C PRO A 2 16.54 -5.28 5.02
N MET A 3 15.95 -5.87 4.01
CA MET A 3 14.57 -5.56 3.58
C MET A 3 13.60 -6.44 4.35
N ARG A 4 13.03 -5.88 5.41
CA ARG A 4 12.01 -6.54 6.24
C ARG A 4 10.62 -6.21 5.74
N TYR A 5 9.68 -7.10 6.02
CA TYR A 5 8.27 -6.94 5.68
C TYR A 5 7.41 -7.01 6.94
N SER A 6 6.31 -6.29 6.93
CA SER A 6 5.27 -6.36 7.96
C SER A 6 3.99 -6.94 7.38
N SER A 7 3.38 -7.86 8.10
CA SER A 7 2.08 -8.39 7.73
C SER A 7 0.99 -7.35 7.96
N ASN A 8 0.12 -7.20 6.97
CA ASN A 8 -1.00 -6.27 6.99
C ASN A 8 -2.25 -6.93 6.41
N THR A 9 -3.39 -6.42 6.83
CA THR A 9 -4.69 -6.78 6.25
C THR A 9 -5.32 -5.58 5.59
N ALA A 10 -5.97 -5.79 4.45
CA ALA A 10 -6.85 -4.81 3.85
C ALA A 10 -8.24 -5.42 3.72
N THR A 11 -9.21 -4.75 4.25
CA THR A 11 -10.62 -5.15 4.21
C THR A 11 -11.39 -4.20 3.31
N LEU A 12 -11.92 -4.74 2.22
CA LEU A 12 -12.87 -4.06 1.35
C LEU A 12 -14.26 -4.21 1.97
N HIS A 13 -14.97 -3.10 2.18
CA HIS A 13 -16.26 -3.07 2.87
C HIS A 13 -17.12 -1.88 2.47
N THR A 14 -18.37 -1.87 2.94
CA THR A 14 -19.33 -0.78 2.73
C THR A 14 -19.74 -0.09 4.04
N ASP A 15 -19.02 -0.31 5.11
CA ASP A 15 -19.33 0.24 6.43
C ASP A 15 -18.86 1.68 6.58
N GLY A 16 -19.74 2.65 6.30
CA GLY A 16 -19.46 4.08 6.44
C GLY A 16 -19.32 4.56 7.90
N SER A 17 -19.57 3.70 8.91
CA SER A 17 -19.46 4.10 10.32
C SER A 17 -18.01 4.43 10.73
N LEU A 18 -17.01 3.91 9.99
CA LEU A 18 -15.60 4.20 10.20
C LEU A 18 -15.19 5.58 9.65
N LEU A 19 -16.04 6.23 8.86
CA LEU A 19 -15.76 7.56 8.36
C LEU A 19 -16.17 8.64 9.38
N PRO A 20 -15.61 9.86 9.27
CA PRO A 20 -16.03 10.97 10.13
C PRO A 20 -17.54 11.18 10.11
N LYS A 21 -18.16 11.50 11.28
CA LYS A 21 -19.60 11.73 11.39
C LYS A 21 -20.13 12.82 10.45
N ARG A 22 -19.30 13.82 10.13
CA ARG A 22 -19.65 14.88 9.19
C ARG A 22 -19.14 14.51 7.80
N LYS A 23 -20.05 14.32 6.85
CA LYS A 23 -19.69 14.00 5.45
C LYS A 23 -18.72 15.01 4.80
N LEU A 24 -18.82 16.29 5.16
CA LEU A 24 -17.90 17.34 4.70
C LEU A 24 -16.45 17.15 5.17
N ALA A 25 -16.22 16.31 6.17
CA ALA A 25 -14.88 15.97 6.67
C ALA A 25 -14.33 14.68 6.02
N TRP A 26 -15.07 14.06 5.12
CA TRP A 26 -14.60 12.87 4.43
C TRP A 26 -13.46 13.22 3.47
N ALA A 27 -12.40 12.45 3.56
CA ALA A 27 -11.24 12.56 2.67
C ALA A 27 -11.00 11.23 1.97
N SER A 28 -10.17 11.23 0.93
CA SER A 28 -9.70 10.00 0.30
C SER A 28 -9.02 9.07 1.30
N TRP A 29 -8.36 9.64 2.32
CA TRP A 29 -7.64 8.95 3.40
C TRP A 29 -8.16 9.43 4.76
N ASN A 30 -8.67 8.52 5.55
CA ASN A 30 -9.19 8.81 6.88
C ASN A 30 -8.38 8.00 7.90
N TYR A 31 -7.58 8.69 8.70
CA TYR A 31 -6.72 8.07 9.70
C TYR A 31 -7.44 7.95 11.05
N HIS A 32 -7.42 6.76 11.63
CA HIS A 32 -7.99 6.49 12.94
C HIS A 32 -6.87 6.42 13.98
N SER A 33 -6.87 7.40 14.88
CA SER A 33 -5.98 7.44 16.04
C SER A 33 -6.71 6.94 17.28
N ALA A 34 -6.54 5.68 17.63
CA ALA A 34 -6.95 5.16 18.93
C ALA A 34 -5.73 5.04 19.83
N LYS A 35 -5.84 5.54 21.05
CA LYS A 35 -4.74 5.65 22.04
C LYS A 35 -4.06 4.31 22.43
N GLN A 36 -4.55 3.15 21.97
CA GLN A 36 -4.10 1.82 22.39
C GLN A 36 -3.86 0.86 21.22
N LYS A 37 -3.80 1.32 19.97
CA LYS A 37 -3.57 0.44 18.83
C LYS A 37 -2.08 0.34 18.49
N GLU A 38 -1.55 -0.87 18.42
CA GLU A 38 -0.17 -1.14 18.01
C GLU A 38 0.08 -0.77 16.53
N LYS A 39 -0.95 -0.84 15.69
CA LYS A 39 -0.88 -0.49 14.27
C LYS A 39 -1.85 0.65 13.94
N ALA A 40 -1.43 1.52 13.07
CA ALA A 40 -2.29 2.56 12.51
C ALA A 40 -3.42 1.92 11.70
N THR A 41 -4.66 2.37 11.92
CA THR A 41 -5.81 2.03 11.10
C THR A 41 -6.08 3.19 10.13
N LEU A 42 -6.17 2.87 8.86
CA LEU A 42 -6.39 3.85 7.79
C LEU A 42 -7.53 3.36 6.90
N THR A 43 -8.55 4.19 6.72
CA THR A 43 -9.66 3.90 5.81
C THR A 43 -9.58 4.78 4.56
N TYR A 44 -9.43 4.15 3.41
CA TYR A 44 -9.53 4.79 2.10
C TYR A 44 -11.00 4.86 1.69
N ASN A 45 -11.45 6.03 1.28
CA ASN A 45 -12.73 6.19 0.60
C ASN A 45 -12.49 6.13 -0.91
N MET A 46 -12.83 5.00 -1.51
CA MET A 46 -12.56 4.73 -2.92
C MET A 46 -13.45 5.54 -3.86
N ASN A 47 -14.67 5.93 -3.40
CA ASN A 47 -15.53 6.82 -4.17
C ASN A 47 -14.85 8.18 -4.41
N ILE A 48 -14.12 8.69 -3.40
CA ILE A 48 -13.37 9.95 -3.52
C ILE A 48 -12.03 9.71 -4.22
N LEU A 49 -11.26 8.69 -3.78
CA LEU A 49 -9.90 8.45 -4.24
C LEU A 49 -9.83 8.05 -5.72
N SER A 50 -10.76 7.21 -6.17
CA SER A 50 -10.77 6.63 -7.51
C SER A 50 -11.98 7.07 -8.34
N HIS A 51 -12.74 8.05 -7.87
CA HIS A 51 -13.94 8.57 -8.54
C HIS A 51 -14.95 7.47 -8.90
N ILE A 52 -15.14 6.50 -7.98
CA ILE A 52 -16.09 5.41 -8.19
C ILE A 52 -17.50 5.94 -7.97
N GLU A 53 -18.30 5.94 -9.02
CA GLU A 53 -19.73 6.23 -8.95
C GLU A 53 -20.48 4.98 -8.45
N SER A 54 -20.96 5.05 -7.21
CA SER A 54 -21.70 3.96 -6.57
C SER A 54 -22.72 4.53 -5.59
N ASN A 55 -23.85 3.83 -5.44
CA ASN A 55 -24.85 4.15 -4.42
C ASN A 55 -24.41 3.75 -3.00
N SER A 56 -23.34 2.98 -2.88
CA SER A 56 -22.76 2.54 -1.61
C SER A 56 -21.38 3.15 -1.42
N ASP A 57 -21.00 3.37 -0.17
CA ASP A 57 -19.62 3.71 0.17
C ASP A 57 -18.73 2.50 -0.11
N VAL A 58 -17.71 2.67 -0.94
CA VAL A 58 -16.71 1.64 -1.24
C VAL A 58 -15.44 2.01 -0.48
N LEU A 59 -15.15 1.25 0.56
CA LEU A 59 -14.09 1.55 1.52
C LEU A 59 -13.06 0.43 1.58
N VAL A 60 -11.81 0.80 1.80
CA VAL A 60 -10.72 -0.14 2.10
C VAL A 60 -10.06 0.28 3.40
N THR A 61 -10.18 -0.56 4.42
CA THR A 61 -9.54 -0.29 5.72
C THR A 61 -8.33 -1.19 5.92
N LEU A 62 -7.20 -0.56 6.24
CA LEU A 62 -5.97 -1.27 6.60
C LEU A 62 -5.96 -1.55 8.09
N ASN A 63 -5.58 -2.79 8.44
CA ASN A 63 -5.38 -3.24 9.82
C ASN A 63 -6.60 -2.94 10.72
N ASP A 64 -7.78 -3.32 10.23
CA ASP A 64 -9.00 -3.23 11.04
C ASP A 64 -8.84 -4.01 12.35
N ALA A 65 -9.32 -3.41 13.43
CA ALA A 65 -9.29 -4.00 14.78
C ALA A 65 -10.62 -4.70 15.14
N GLY A 66 -11.41 -5.10 14.12
CA GLY A 66 -12.74 -5.69 14.32
C GLY A 66 -13.83 -4.65 14.52
N GLU A 67 -13.64 -3.44 14.03
CA GLU A 67 -14.63 -2.36 14.11
C GLU A 67 -15.61 -2.37 12.92
N ILE A 68 -15.25 -3.05 11.80
CA ILE A 68 -16.10 -3.18 10.63
C ILE A 68 -17.23 -4.18 10.93
N ASP A 69 -18.45 -3.81 10.62
CA ASP A 69 -19.60 -4.70 10.64
C ASP A 69 -19.34 -5.91 9.71
N PRO A 70 -19.31 -7.14 10.23
CA PRO A 70 -19.03 -8.33 9.42
C PRO A 70 -19.95 -8.50 8.21
N GLU A 71 -21.21 -8.08 8.30
CA GLU A 71 -22.17 -8.18 7.20
C GLU A 71 -21.86 -7.23 6.04
N LYS A 72 -21.04 -6.22 6.28
CA LYS A 72 -20.63 -5.24 5.27
C LYS A 72 -19.26 -5.51 4.67
N ILE A 73 -18.58 -6.57 5.11
CA ILE A 73 -17.29 -6.99 4.56
C ILE A 73 -17.52 -7.68 3.21
N LEU A 74 -16.89 -7.16 2.18
CA LEU A 74 -16.91 -7.74 0.84
C LEU A 74 -15.73 -8.69 0.62
N LYS A 75 -14.54 -8.31 1.10
CA LYS A 75 -13.33 -9.10 0.94
C LYS A 75 -12.24 -8.66 1.93
N THR A 76 -11.51 -9.63 2.47
CA THR A 76 -10.28 -9.38 3.23
C THR A 76 -9.09 -9.98 2.49
N VAL A 77 -8.01 -9.21 2.38
CA VAL A 77 -6.75 -9.62 1.73
C VAL A 77 -5.62 -9.46 2.74
N HIS A 78 -4.79 -10.48 2.86
CA HIS A 78 -3.57 -10.46 3.67
C HIS A 78 -2.37 -10.28 2.74
N TYR A 79 -1.49 -9.37 3.08
CA TYR A 79 -0.24 -9.16 2.36
C TYR A 79 0.83 -8.53 3.24
N GLU A 80 2.03 -8.53 2.74
CA GLU A 80 3.18 -8.00 3.43
C GLU A 80 3.68 -6.73 2.74
N HIS A 81 3.91 -5.69 3.53
CA HIS A 81 4.49 -4.45 3.06
C HIS A 81 5.96 -4.36 3.47
N PRO A 82 6.84 -3.88 2.58
CA PRO A 82 8.21 -3.59 2.97
C PRO A 82 8.25 -2.48 4.02
N ILE A 83 9.12 -2.64 5.02
CA ILE A 83 9.33 -1.66 6.07
C ILE A 83 10.44 -0.72 5.63
N PHE A 84 10.09 0.53 5.36
CA PHE A 84 11.05 1.57 5.00
C PHE A 84 11.79 2.06 6.25
N ASN A 85 12.94 1.48 6.51
CA ASN A 85 13.85 1.87 7.58
C ASN A 85 15.23 2.23 7.03
N HIS A 86 16.14 2.69 7.89
CA HIS A 86 17.48 3.09 7.48
C HIS A 86 18.27 1.96 6.82
N GLU A 87 18.15 0.73 7.32
CA GLU A 87 18.83 -0.45 6.75
C GLU A 87 18.35 -0.75 5.32
N MET A 88 17.04 -0.61 5.08
CA MET A 88 16.46 -0.77 3.74
C MET A 88 16.96 0.31 2.79
N MET A 89 17.00 1.59 3.22
CA MET A 89 17.51 2.69 2.39
C MET A 89 18.97 2.47 1.99
N LEU A 90 19.81 1.99 2.89
CA LEU A 90 21.19 1.62 2.57
C LEU A 90 21.26 0.46 1.58
N SER A 91 20.33 -0.49 1.67
CA SER A 91 20.28 -1.67 0.79
C SER A 91 19.82 -1.31 -0.62
N GLN A 92 18.99 -0.28 -0.79
CA GLN A 92 18.59 0.22 -2.10
C GLN A 92 19.80 0.62 -2.96
N ASN A 93 20.83 1.22 -2.34
CA ASN A 93 22.07 1.60 -3.03
C ASN A 93 22.89 0.40 -3.53
N ARG A 94 22.59 -0.80 -3.05
CA ARG A 94 23.28 -2.04 -3.39
C ARG A 94 22.54 -2.84 -4.47
N HIS A 95 21.55 -2.27 -5.13
CA HIS A 95 20.76 -2.93 -6.19
C HIS A 95 21.65 -3.56 -7.27
N ALA A 96 22.66 -2.86 -7.74
CA ALA A 96 23.56 -3.33 -8.79
C ALA A 96 24.43 -4.55 -8.37
N GLU A 97 24.55 -4.85 -7.08
CA GLU A 97 25.29 -6.03 -6.61
C GLU A 97 24.53 -7.34 -6.88
N ILE A 98 23.20 -7.26 -7.03
CA ILE A 98 22.33 -8.43 -7.22
C ILE A 98 21.59 -8.40 -8.56
N SER A 99 21.26 -7.22 -9.08
CA SER A 99 20.54 -7.08 -10.36
C SER A 99 21.49 -7.17 -11.53
N GLY A 100 21.18 -8.02 -12.50
CA GLY A 100 22.06 -8.36 -13.63
C GLY A 100 22.99 -9.56 -13.39
N VAL A 101 23.02 -10.10 -12.16
CA VAL A 101 23.81 -11.28 -11.80
C VAL A 101 23.04 -12.56 -12.20
N ASN A 102 23.75 -13.54 -12.77
CA ASN A 102 23.15 -14.83 -13.19
C ASN A 102 21.90 -14.66 -14.08
N ARG A 103 21.87 -13.67 -14.95
CA ARG A 103 20.72 -13.36 -15.83
C ARG A 103 19.43 -13.06 -15.06
N THR A 104 19.54 -12.63 -13.81
CA THR A 104 18.40 -12.29 -12.95
C THR A 104 18.41 -10.80 -12.66
N HIS A 105 17.28 -10.16 -12.88
CA HIS A 105 17.10 -8.74 -12.65
C HIS A 105 15.96 -8.51 -11.66
N TYR A 106 16.10 -7.49 -10.84
CA TYR A 106 15.12 -7.14 -9.82
C TYR A 106 14.58 -5.75 -10.06
N CYS A 107 13.25 -5.62 -10.09
CA CYS A 107 12.56 -4.35 -10.14
C CYS A 107 11.40 -4.34 -9.14
N GLY A 108 10.97 -3.16 -8.75
CA GLY A 108 9.86 -2.97 -7.82
C GLY A 108 9.92 -1.60 -7.17
N ALA A 109 8.77 -1.13 -6.69
CA ALA A 109 8.64 0.16 -6.04
C ALA A 109 9.52 0.29 -4.78
N TYR A 110 9.80 -0.82 -4.12
CA TYR A 110 10.65 -0.89 -2.90
C TYR A 110 12.12 -0.53 -3.12
N TRP A 111 12.56 -0.38 -4.37
CA TRP A 111 13.89 0.16 -4.69
C TRP A 111 13.98 1.69 -4.58
N HIS A 112 12.83 2.38 -4.34
CA HIS A 112 12.71 3.79 -4.05
C HIS A 112 11.78 4.01 -2.85
N TYR A 113 10.77 4.87 -2.98
CA TYR A 113 9.87 5.26 -1.89
C TYR A 113 8.60 4.40 -1.79
N GLY A 114 8.38 3.47 -2.71
CA GLY A 114 7.24 2.55 -2.69
C GLY A 114 5.99 3.05 -3.42
N PHE A 115 6.08 4.12 -4.19
CA PHE A 115 4.97 4.62 -5.00
C PHE A 115 4.85 3.89 -6.34
N HIS A 116 3.70 4.02 -6.99
CA HIS A 116 3.44 3.37 -8.29
C HIS A 116 4.49 3.77 -9.34
N GLU A 117 4.81 5.06 -9.42
CA GLU A 117 5.83 5.58 -10.34
C GLU A 117 7.21 4.98 -10.08
N ASP A 118 7.58 4.75 -8.82
CA ASP A 118 8.85 4.11 -8.47
C ASP A 118 8.92 2.68 -9.05
N GLY A 119 7.79 1.97 -9.07
CA GLY A 119 7.68 0.65 -9.70
C GLY A 119 7.93 0.72 -11.20
N VAL A 120 7.32 1.68 -11.89
CA VAL A 120 7.49 1.91 -13.33
C VAL A 120 8.93 2.28 -13.63
N VAL A 121 9.49 3.27 -12.94
CA VAL A 121 10.89 3.71 -13.12
C VAL A 121 11.87 2.55 -12.89
N SER A 122 11.65 1.74 -11.86
CA SER A 122 12.48 0.59 -11.57
C SER A 122 12.45 -0.46 -12.69
N ALA A 123 11.26 -0.73 -13.25
CA ALA A 123 11.10 -1.64 -14.38
C ALA A 123 11.81 -1.10 -15.64
N LEU A 124 11.63 0.19 -15.94
CA LEU A 124 12.29 0.84 -17.09
C LEU A 124 13.81 0.79 -16.98
N ASN A 125 14.36 0.94 -15.77
CA ASN A 125 15.81 0.83 -15.57
C ASN A 125 16.33 -0.58 -15.90
N VAL A 126 15.57 -1.62 -15.60
CA VAL A 126 15.90 -3.00 -16.03
C VAL A 126 15.79 -3.12 -17.54
N CYS A 127 14.72 -2.61 -18.16
CA CYS A 127 14.51 -2.66 -19.63
C CYS A 127 15.65 -1.97 -20.40
N LYS A 128 16.16 -0.84 -19.92
CA LYS A 128 17.32 -0.16 -20.52
C LYS A 128 18.54 -1.07 -20.63
N GLY A 129 18.75 -1.95 -19.65
CA GLY A 129 19.82 -2.95 -19.68
C GLY A 129 19.71 -3.94 -20.85
N PHE A 130 18.51 -4.10 -21.43
CA PHE A 130 18.22 -4.91 -22.62
C PHE A 130 18.10 -4.09 -23.90
N GLY A 131 18.43 -2.79 -23.86
CA GLY A 131 18.31 -1.90 -25.01
C GLY A 131 16.87 -1.52 -25.37
N VAL A 132 15.92 -1.73 -24.45
CA VAL A 132 14.50 -1.38 -24.63
C VAL A 132 14.19 -0.10 -23.85
N SER A 133 13.53 0.84 -24.54
CA SER A 133 13.00 2.09 -23.95
C SER A 133 11.56 2.28 -24.37
N LEU A 134 10.76 2.94 -23.53
CA LEU A 134 9.46 3.49 -23.92
C LEU A 134 9.66 4.79 -24.68
#